data_bc3caf2577aa5968d963fe044f5e6cb6
#
_entry.id   bc3caf2577aa5968d963fe044f5e6cb6
#
_cell.length_a   1.000
_cell.length_b   1.000
_cell.length_c   1.000
_cell.angle_alpha   90.00
_cell.angle_beta   90.00
_cell.angle_gamma   90.00
#
_symmetry.space_group_name_H-M   'P 1'
#
loop_
_entity.id
_entity.type
_entity.pdbx_description
1 polymer ?
#
loop_
_entity_poly.entity_id
_entity_poly.type
_entity_poly.pdbx_seq_one_letter_code
_entity_poly.pdbx_strand_id
1 'polypeptide(L)'
;MSATTRLRKQPPENPSAGPFERILLASEGRPFSDAAIARVVELARPSDASVRVFTIARIHGVSFGMQMPGLLPTKAEWKEQRDIVDKAVKRLERKGIEADGHVVGTRKSTKRILQEAEYAGCDAIVMAADPDRNRVTGDFSWSQEPQRVRRKSKIPVFLVREDD
;
A
#
# COMPACT_ATOMS: atom_id res chain seq x y z
N MET A 1 23.34 -12.56 -35.09
CA MET A 1 23.04 -12.82 -33.68
C MET A 1 21.91 -11.90 -33.25
N SER A 2 20.72 -12.44 -33.08
CA SER A 2 19.54 -11.67 -32.69
C SER A 2 19.53 -11.50 -31.18
N ALA A 3 19.77 -10.30 -30.69
CA ALA A 3 19.50 -9.99 -29.30
C ALA A 3 17.98 -9.97 -29.10
N THR A 4 17.43 -11.04 -28.54
CA THR A 4 16.04 -11.08 -28.15
C THR A 4 15.88 -10.17 -26.93
N THR A 5 15.61 -8.92 -27.14
CA THR A 5 15.15 -8.01 -26.09
C THR A 5 13.83 -8.57 -25.57
N ARG A 6 13.87 -9.28 -24.44
CA ARG A 6 12.64 -9.60 -23.71
C ARG A 6 12.00 -8.30 -23.31
N LEU A 7 11.02 -7.87 -24.09
CA LEU A 7 10.09 -6.85 -23.70
C LEU A 7 9.52 -7.26 -22.34
N ARG A 8 9.94 -6.58 -21.27
CA ARG A 8 9.26 -6.67 -19.98
C ARG A 8 7.82 -6.26 -20.25
N LYS A 9 6.93 -7.24 -20.22
CA LYS A 9 5.50 -7.01 -20.29
C LYS A 9 5.16 -6.09 -19.12
N GLN A 10 4.96 -4.81 -19.37
CA GLN A 10 4.43 -3.90 -18.38
C GLN A 10 3.08 -4.46 -17.95
N PRO A 11 2.80 -4.52 -16.64
CA PRO A 11 1.46 -4.87 -16.20
C PRO A 11 0.46 -3.91 -16.86
N PRO A 12 -0.71 -4.39 -17.25
CA PRO A 12 -1.71 -3.54 -17.90
C PRO A 12 -2.01 -2.33 -17.02
N GLU A 13 -2.12 -1.15 -17.62
CA GLU A 13 -2.41 0.11 -16.90
C GLU A 13 -3.76 0.05 -16.16
N ASN A 14 -4.66 -0.81 -16.60
CA ASN A 14 -5.91 -1.13 -15.93
C ASN A 14 -6.00 -2.64 -15.73
N PRO A 15 -5.60 -3.15 -14.55
CA PRO A 15 -5.85 -4.54 -14.22
C PRO A 15 -7.36 -4.81 -14.21
N SER A 16 -7.76 -6.01 -14.64
CA SER A 16 -9.16 -6.44 -14.61
C SER A 16 -9.78 -6.22 -13.21
N ALA A 17 -11.00 -5.68 -13.18
CA ALA A 17 -11.70 -5.31 -11.96
C ALA A 17 -12.32 -6.50 -11.22
N GLY A 18 -11.59 -7.57 -11.01
CA GLY A 18 -12.04 -8.70 -10.21
C GLY A 18 -12.70 -9.85 -10.99
N PRO A 19 -13.42 -10.73 -10.32
CA PRO A 19 -13.75 -10.72 -8.88
C PRO A 19 -12.56 -11.00 -7.98
N PHE A 20 -12.51 -10.36 -6.81
CA PHE A 20 -11.48 -10.56 -5.80
C PHE A 20 -12.07 -11.22 -4.54
N GLU A 21 -11.29 -12.03 -3.85
CA GLU A 21 -11.68 -12.66 -2.58
C GLU A 21 -11.17 -11.88 -1.38
N ARG A 22 -9.95 -11.34 -1.46
CA ARG A 22 -9.34 -10.56 -0.40
C ARG A 22 -8.43 -9.47 -0.96
N ILE A 23 -8.65 -8.25 -0.52
CA ILE A 23 -7.92 -7.07 -0.99
C ILE A 23 -7.02 -6.52 0.11
N LEU A 24 -5.77 -6.21 -0.22
CA LEU A 24 -4.87 -5.49 0.67
C LEU A 24 -5.01 -3.98 0.41
N LEU A 25 -5.48 -3.24 1.40
CA LEU A 25 -5.40 -1.78 1.43
C LEU A 25 -4.14 -1.39 2.20
N ALA A 26 -3.12 -0.96 1.50
CA ALA A 26 -1.80 -0.71 2.06
C ALA A 26 -1.41 0.77 2.03
N SER A 27 -0.67 1.18 3.03
CA SER A 27 -0.04 2.49 3.11
C SER A 27 1.38 2.37 3.67
N GLU A 28 2.25 3.22 3.19
CA GLU A 28 3.62 3.36 3.70
C GLU A 28 3.72 4.28 4.93
N GLY A 29 2.63 4.49 5.64
CA GLY A 29 2.57 5.26 6.88
C GLY A 29 1.67 6.49 6.83
N ARG A 30 1.13 6.85 5.67
CA ARG A 30 0.17 7.95 5.55
C ARG A 30 -1.26 7.50 5.84
N PRO A 31 -2.16 8.42 6.26
CA PRO A 31 -3.58 8.12 6.40
C PRO A 31 -4.20 7.64 5.08
N PHE A 32 -5.24 6.82 5.17
CA PHE A 32 -5.99 6.38 4.00
C PHE A 32 -6.94 7.47 3.52
N SER A 33 -6.84 7.84 2.24
CA SER A 33 -7.72 8.84 1.63
C SER A 33 -9.13 8.31 1.41
N ASP A 34 -10.08 9.22 1.26
CA ASP A 34 -11.47 8.87 0.92
C ASP A 34 -11.55 8.16 -0.43
N ALA A 35 -10.73 8.58 -1.40
CA ALA A 35 -10.64 7.96 -2.71
C ALA A 35 -10.14 6.50 -2.62
N ALA A 36 -9.13 6.23 -1.79
CA ALA A 36 -8.62 4.87 -1.58
C ALA A 36 -9.67 3.95 -0.93
N ILE A 37 -10.37 4.43 0.08
CA ILE A 37 -11.48 3.70 0.72
C ILE A 37 -12.60 3.42 -0.30
N ALA A 38 -13.01 4.42 -1.07
CA ALA A 38 -14.05 4.27 -2.10
C ALA A 38 -13.65 3.23 -3.15
N ARG A 39 -12.40 3.25 -3.59
CA ARG A 39 -11.89 2.28 -4.57
C ARG A 39 -11.92 0.85 -4.03
N VAL A 40 -11.51 0.66 -2.79
CA VAL A 40 -11.57 -0.67 -2.14
C VAL A 40 -13.00 -1.16 -2.06
N VAL A 41 -13.93 -0.31 -1.66
CA VAL A 41 -15.36 -0.66 -1.58
C VAL A 41 -15.91 -1.06 -2.95
N GLU A 42 -15.58 -0.30 -3.98
CA GLU A 42 -15.96 -0.62 -5.37
C GLU A 42 -15.44 -1.98 -5.83
N LEU A 43 -14.20 -2.30 -5.51
CA LEU A 43 -13.58 -3.58 -5.89
C LEU A 43 -14.06 -4.77 -5.05
N ALA A 44 -14.42 -4.54 -3.79
CA ALA A 44 -14.83 -5.60 -2.86
C ALA A 44 -16.30 -6.03 -3.03
N ARG A 45 -17.20 -5.09 -3.31
CA ARG A 45 -18.66 -5.36 -3.33
C ARG A 45 -19.12 -6.45 -4.28
N PRO A 46 -18.63 -6.52 -5.55
CA PRO A 46 -19.13 -7.52 -6.50
C PRO A 46 -18.96 -8.97 -6.05
N SER A 47 -17.96 -9.27 -5.24
CA SER A 47 -17.64 -10.62 -4.77
C SER A 47 -17.68 -10.78 -3.25
N ASP A 48 -18.14 -9.73 -2.54
CA ASP A 48 -18.12 -9.70 -1.08
C ASP A 48 -16.72 -9.97 -0.50
N ALA A 49 -15.70 -9.38 -1.12
CA ALA A 49 -14.32 -9.54 -0.73
C ALA A 49 -14.05 -8.96 0.68
N SER A 50 -13.23 -9.65 1.47
CA SER A 50 -12.72 -9.11 2.71
C SER A 50 -11.51 -8.19 2.44
N VAL A 51 -11.18 -7.32 3.40
CA VAL A 51 -10.10 -6.35 3.27
C VAL A 51 -9.12 -6.45 4.43
N ARG A 52 -7.84 -6.58 4.10
CA ARG A 52 -6.74 -6.41 5.05
C ARG A 52 -6.23 -4.96 4.94
N VAL A 53 -6.37 -4.20 6.01
CA VAL A 53 -5.81 -2.84 6.12
C VAL A 53 -4.42 -2.93 6.73
N PHE A 54 -3.43 -2.39 6.05
CA PHE A 54 -2.03 -2.54 6.42
C PHE A 54 -1.27 -1.22 6.34
N THR A 55 -0.56 -0.87 7.42
CA THR A 55 0.36 0.27 7.43
C THR A 55 1.72 -0.11 7.97
N ILE A 56 2.67 0.78 7.77
CA ILE A 56 4.05 0.65 8.20
C ILE A 56 4.42 1.80 9.13
N ALA A 57 4.86 1.44 10.34
CA ALA A 57 5.59 2.34 11.20
C ALA A 57 7.05 2.35 10.72
N ARG A 58 7.49 3.46 10.15
CA ARG A 58 8.82 3.55 9.55
C ARG A 58 9.91 3.51 10.61
N ILE A 59 10.85 2.62 10.42
CA ILE A 59 12.11 2.64 11.15
C ILE A 59 13.02 3.62 10.41
N HIS A 60 13.25 4.78 11.02
CA HIS A 60 14.11 5.80 10.47
C HIS A 60 15.56 5.31 10.45
N GLY A 61 16.24 5.56 9.34
CA GLY A 61 17.49 4.92 9.02
C GLY A 61 18.67 5.35 9.88
N VAL A 62 19.80 4.81 9.52
CA VAL A 62 21.10 4.96 10.14
C VAL A 62 21.58 6.41 10.05
N SER A 63 21.72 7.09 11.18
CA SER A 63 22.48 8.33 11.25
C SER A 63 23.96 7.97 11.43
N PHE A 64 24.80 8.38 10.48
CA PHE A 64 26.27 8.19 10.51
C PHE A 64 26.79 6.73 10.56
N GLY A 65 26.10 5.78 9.92
CA GLY A 65 26.58 4.39 9.85
C GLY A 65 26.47 3.59 11.16
N MET A 66 25.92 4.17 12.22
CA MET A 66 25.73 3.51 13.50
C MET A 66 24.24 3.20 13.77
N GLN A 67 23.94 1.99 14.21
CA GLN A 67 22.62 1.66 14.75
C GLN A 67 22.46 2.39 16.08
N MET A 68 21.71 3.47 16.07
CA MET A 68 21.34 4.18 17.28
C MET A 68 20.08 3.54 17.88
N PRO A 69 20.07 3.20 19.18
CA PRO A 69 18.90 2.61 19.85
C PRO A 69 17.62 3.45 19.79
N GLY A 70 17.74 4.76 19.48
CA GLY A 70 16.61 5.68 19.37
C GLY A 70 15.94 5.77 17.99
N LEU A 71 16.28 4.90 17.02
CA LEU A 71 15.75 4.95 15.65
C LEU A 71 14.55 4.02 15.42
N LEU A 72 14.16 3.24 16.40
CA LEU A 72 12.93 2.44 16.37
C LEU A 72 11.71 3.38 16.48
N PRO A 73 10.57 3.01 15.88
CA PRO A 73 9.35 3.78 16.05
C PRO A 73 9.02 3.98 17.53
N THR A 74 8.67 5.20 17.90
CA THR A 74 8.24 5.51 19.27
C THR A 74 6.87 4.91 19.56
N LYS A 75 6.48 4.83 20.84
CA LYS A 75 5.13 4.42 21.23
C LYS A 75 4.05 5.32 20.60
N ALA A 76 4.34 6.62 20.44
CA ALA A 76 3.44 7.58 19.80
C ALA A 76 3.28 7.28 18.30
N GLU A 77 4.36 6.97 17.58
CA GLU A 77 4.32 6.58 16.17
C GLU A 77 3.57 5.26 15.95
N TRP A 78 3.79 4.26 16.81
CA TRP A 78 3.03 3.02 16.78
C TRP A 78 1.53 3.25 17.02
N LYS A 79 1.21 4.12 17.98
CA LYS A 79 -0.17 4.49 18.28
C LYS A 79 -0.82 5.20 17.11
N GLU A 80 -0.12 6.15 16.49
CA GLU A 80 -0.59 6.85 15.30
C GLU A 80 -0.95 5.89 14.16
N GLN A 81 -0.07 4.94 13.88
CA GLN A 81 -0.31 3.95 12.83
C GLN A 81 -1.48 3.02 13.16
N ARG A 82 -1.61 2.58 14.41
CA ARG A 82 -2.79 1.81 14.83
C ARG A 82 -4.08 2.61 14.70
N ASP A 83 -4.07 3.89 15.05
CA ASP A 83 -5.24 4.76 14.92
C ASP A 83 -5.63 4.93 13.44
N ILE A 84 -4.67 5.07 12.54
CA ILE A 84 -4.89 5.14 11.08
C ILE A 84 -5.57 3.86 10.58
N VAL A 85 -5.07 2.71 10.97
CA VAL A 85 -5.63 1.40 10.61
C VAL A 85 -7.04 1.23 11.18
N ASP A 86 -7.23 1.50 12.46
CA ASP A 86 -8.53 1.35 13.13
C ASP A 86 -9.60 2.23 12.50
N LYS A 87 -9.27 3.46 12.15
CA LYS A 87 -10.19 4.36 11.43
C LYS A 87 -10.60 3.81 10.08
N ALA A 88 -9.65 3.28 9.32
CA ALA A 88 -9.93 2.69 8.01
C ALA A 88 -10.79 1.44 8.13
N VAL A 89 -10.49 0.54 9.07
CA VAL A 89 -11.29 -0.66 9.35
C VAL A 89 -12.74 -0.28 9.69
N LYS A 90 -12.93 0.66 10.60
CA LYS A 90 -14.27 1.13 10.99
C LYS A 90 -15.04 1.74 9.81
N ARG A 91 -14.37 2.49 8.94
CA ARG A 91 -14.98 3.06 7.73
C ARG A 91 -15.45 1.97 6.77
N LEU A 92 -14.65 0.93 6.57
CA LEU A 92 -15.01 -0.22 5.73
C LEU A 92 -16.16 -1.02 6.33
N GLU A 93 -16.13 -1.29 7.63
CA GLU A 93 -17.19 -1.99 8.34
C GLU A 93 -18.53 -1.25 8.26
N ARG A 94 -18.55 0.07 8.38
CA ARG A 94 -19.75 0.91 8.19
C ARG A 94 -20.35 0.78 6.78
N LYS A 95 -19.53 0.41 5.81
CA LYS A 95 -19.95 0.18 4.42
C LYS A 95 -20.28 -1.30 4.14
N GLY A 96 -20.34 -2.12 5.19
CA GLY A 96 -20.66 -3.55 5.08
C GLY A 96 -19.51 -4.44 4.60
N ILE A 97 -18.28 -3.93 4.63
CA ILE A 97 -17.08 -4.69 4.23
C ILE A 97 -16.42 -5.30 5.46
N GLU A 98 -16.18 -6.60 5.45
CA GLU A 98 -15.39 -7.28 6.46
C GLU A 98 -13.93 -6.84 6.34
N ALA A 99 -13.37 -6.29 7.41
CA ALA A 99 -12.00 -5.78 7.41
C ALA A 99 -11.27 -6.09 8.71
N ASP A 100 -9.97 -6.34 8.59
CA ASP A 100 -9.04 -6.45 9.71
C ASP A 100 -7.80 -5.60 9.45
N GLY A 101 -7.07 -5.30 10.49
CA GLY A 101 -5.94 -4.39 10.41
C GLY A 101 -4.63 -4.95 10.95
N HIS A 102 -3.51 -4.49 10.39
CA HIS A 102 -2.17 -4.86 10.83
C HIS A 102 -1.18 -3.71 10.65
N VAL A 103 -0.29 -3.54 11.61
CA VAL A 103 0.80 -2.55 11.56
C VAL A 103 2.13 -3.27 11.80
N VAL A 104 3.12 -2.97 11.00
CA VAL A 104 4.48 -3.49 11.22
C VAL A 104 5.52 -2.39 11.16
N GLY A 105 6.63 -2.59 11.87
CA GLY A 105 7.81 -1.74 11.75
C GLY A 105 8.79 -2.32 10.72
N THR A 106 9.21 -1.51 9.75
CA THR A 106 10.19 -1.95 8.76
C THR A 106 10.92 -0.79 8.10
N ARG A 107 12.13 -1.05 7.60
CA ARG A 107 12.87 -0.18 6.69
C ARG A 107 12.60 -0.48 5.22
N LYS A 108 12.05 -1.66 4.92
CA LYS A 108 11.85 -2.18 3.56
C LYS A 108 10.37 -2.26 3.22
N SER A 109 9.74 -1.10 3.07
CA SER A 109 8.30 -0.96 2.88
C SER A 109 7.75 -1.77 1.71
N THR A 110 8.34 -1.64 0.53
CA THR A 110 7.90 -2.38 -0.67
C THR A 110 7.89 -3.89 -0.44
N LYS A 111 9.00 -4.43 0.06
CA LYS A 111 9.11 -5.87 0.33
C LYS A 111 8.08 -6.33 1.34
N ARG A 112 7.87 -5.54 2.39
CA ARG A 112 6.95 -5.93 3.47
C ARG A 112 5.49 -5.86 3.05
N ILE A 113 5.11 -4.90 2.21
CA ILE A 113 3.76 -4.83 1.64
C ILE A 113 3.48 -6.06 0.77
N LEU A 114 4.41 -6.44 -0.09
CA LEU A 114 4.27 -7.63 -0.92
C LEU A 114 4.18 -8.93 -0.10
N GLN A 115 4.98 -9.04 0.96
CA GLN A 115 4.91 -10.16 1.89
C GLN A 115 3.58 -10.22 2.63
N GLU A 116 3.03 -9.07 3.03
CA GLU A 116 1.73 -9.00 3.70
C GLU A 116 0.60 -9.47 2.79
N ALA A 117 0.61 -9.06 1.53
CA ALA A 117 -0.37 -9.52 0.54
C ALA A 117 -0.34 -11.04 0.38
N GLU A 118 0.84 -11.63 0.29
CA GLU A 118 1.03 -13.07 0.19
C GLU A 118 0.62 -13.79 1.48
N TYR A 119 1.08 -13.31 2.62
CA TYR A 119 0.77 -13.88 3.93
C TYR A 119 -0.72 -13.85 4.26
N ALA A 120 -1.40 -12.75 3.96
CA ALA A 120 -2.83 -12.59 4.20
C ALA A 120 -3.72 -13.22 3.11
N GLY A 121 -3.13 -13.79 2.06
CA GLY A 121 -3.88 -14.41 0.97
C GLY A 121 -4.63 -13.41 0.09
N CYS A 122 -4.10 -12.20 -0.07
CA CYS A 122 -4.72 -11.18 -0.89
C CYS A 122 -4.47 -11.41 -2.38
N ASP A 123 -5.48 -11.13 -3.19
CA ASP A 123 -5.44 -11.26 -4.66
C ASP A 123 -5.47 -9.92 -5.39
N ALA A 124 -5.52 -8.82 -4.64
CA ALA A 124 -5.35 -7.46 -5.15
C ALA A 124 -4.73 -6.55 -4.07
N ILE A 125 -4.06 -5.49 -4.51
CA ILE A 125 -3.52 -4.44 -3.64
C ILE A 125 -4.08 -3.09 -4.08
N VAL A 126 -4.51 -2.27 -3.12
CA VAL A 126 -4.89 -0.87 -3.34
C VAL A 126 -3.96 0.02 -2.51
N MET A 127 -3.38 1.02 -3.14
CA MET A 127 -2.53 2.03 -2.49
C MET A 127 -2.85 3.42 -3.02
N ALA A 128 -2.77 4.43 -2.17
CA ALA A 128 -2.73 5.82 -2.62
C ALA A 128 -1.40 6.11 -3.30
N ALA A 129 -1.44 6.86 -4.39
CA ALA A 129 -0.26 7.30 -5.12
C ALA A 129 -0.30 8.83 -5.31
N ASP A 130 0.87 9.41 -5.34
CA ASP A 130 1.00 10.84 -5.57
C ASP A 130 0.80 11.16 -7.06
N PRO A 131 0.22 12.33 -7.39
CA PRO A 131 0.04 12.73 -8.79
C PRO A 131 1.40 12.90 -9.49
N ASP A 132 1.46 12.54 -10.78
CA ASP A 132 2.70 12.55 -11.58
C ASP A 132 3.31 13.97 -11.79
N ARG A 133 2.64 15.01 -11.33
CA ARG A 133 2.97 16.40 -11.64
C ARG A 133 4.28 16.93 -11.06
N ASN A 134 4.88 16.26 -10.09
CA ASN A 134 5.97 16.85 -9.31
C ASN A 134 7.34 16.19 -9.46
N ARG A 135 7.59 15.53 -10.57
CA ARG A 135 8.95 15.06 -10.89
C ARG A 135 9.98 16.19 -11.07
N VAL A 136 9.51 17.42 -11.26
CA VAL A 136 10.35 18.57 -11.63
C VAL A 136 10.76 19.43 -10.44
N THR A 137 10.05 19.39 -9.32
CA THR A 137 10.26 20.32 -8.20
C THR A 137 11.18 19.80 -7.09
N GLY A 138 11.75 18.60 -7.21
CA GLY A 138 12.73 18.09 -6.26
C GLY A 138 12.24 17.97 -4.81
N ASP A 139 10.96 18.02 -4.59
CA ASP A 139 10.39 17.87 -3.28
C ASP A 139 10.42 16.38 -2.89
N PHE A 140 11.33 16.04 -1.96
CA PHE A 140 11.59 14.69 -1.48
C PHE A 140 10.45 14.11 -0.62
N SER A 141 9.33 14.81 -0.49
CA SER A 141 8.19 14.40 0.33
C SER A 141 7.36 13.26 -0.27
N TRP A 142 7.55 12.94 -1.55
CA TRP A 142 6.72 12.00 -2.29
C TRP A 142 7.25 10.58 -2.25
N SER A 143 6.39 9.65 -1.85
CA SER A 143 6.75 8.24 -1.79
C SER A 143 6.76 7.59 -3.18
N GLN A 144 7.84 6.87 -3.47
CA GLN A 144 7.95 6.02 -4.66
C GLN A 144 7.46 4.58 -4.39
N GLU A 145 7.05 4.28 -3.17
CA GLU A 145 6.66 2.93 -2.76
C GLU A 145 5.48 2.37 -3.56
N PRO A 146 4.39 3.12 -3.84
CA PRO A 146 3.28 2.59 -4.62
C PRO A 146 3.71 2.07 -5.99
N GLN A 147 4.54 2.82 -6.71
CA GLN A 147 5.05 2.41 -8.02
C GLN A 147 6.01 1.22 -7.93
N ARG A 148 6.81 1.15 -6.87
CA ARG A 148 7.70 0.00 -6.62
C ARG A 148 6.90 -1.27 -6.31
N VAL A 149 5.87 -1.17 -5.49
CA VAL A 149 4.95 -2.27 -5.19
C VAL A 149 4.30 -2.76 -6.48
N ARG A 150 3.75 -1.87 -7.30
CA ARG A 150 3.13 -2.22 -8.58
C ARG A 150 4.08 -2.95 -9.52
N ARG A 151 5.32 -2.48 -9.65
CA ARG A 151 6.32 -3.10 -10.54
C ARG A 151 6.76 -4.50 -10.10
N LYS A 152 6.78 -4.75 -8.81
CA LYS A 152 7.27 -6.01 -8.21
C LYS A 152 6.17 -6.99 -7.88
N SER A 153 4.92 -6.56 -7.86
CA SER A 153 3.78 -7.40 -7.50
C SER A 153 3.45 -8.42 -8.58
N LYS A 154 3.07 -9.62 -8.15
CA LYS A 154 2.53 -10.68 -9.01
C LYS A 154 1.01 -10.60 -9.14
N ILE A 155 0.36 -9.84 -8.27
CA ILE A 155 -1.10 -9.62 -8.25
C ILE A 155 -1.41 -8.20 -8.70
N PRO A 156 -2.66 -7.92 -9.14
CA PRO A 156 -3.06 -6.57 -9.54
C PRO A 156 -2.85 -5.54 -8.44
N VAL A 157 -2.30 -4.39 -8.80
CA VAL A 157 -2.11 -3.24 -7.90
C VAL A 157 -2.85 -2.03 -8.48
N PHE A 158 -3.81 -1.52 -7.71
CA PHE A 158 -4.58 -0.34 -8.06
C PHE A 158 -4.00 0.86 -7.32
N LEU A 159 -3.45 1.80 -8.07
CA LEU A 159 -2.95 3.05 -7.53
C LEU A 159 -4.05 4.11 -7.63
N VAL A 160 -4.41 4.70 -6.49
CA VAL A 160 -5.47 5.71 -6.39
C VAL A 160 -4.82 7.07 -6.19
N ARG A 161 -5.12 8.02 -7.06
CA ARG A 161 -4.65 9.40 -6.96
C ARG A 161 -5.74 10.25 -6.31
N GLU A 162 -5.34 11.21 -5.49
CA GLU A 162 -6.31 12.08 -4.79
C GLU A 162 -7.09 13.00 -5.73
N ASP A 163 -6.59 13.19 -6.94
CA ASP A 163 -7.23 14.04 -7.98
C ASP A 163 -8.22 13.26 -8.87
N ASP A 164 -8.37 11.98 -8.64
CA ASP A 164 -9.36 11.14 -9.32
C ASP A 164 -10.66 11.08 -8.47
#